data_861e145c2f809219a8e0dcfc3f449696
#
_entry.id   861e145c2f809219a8e0dcfc3f449696
#
_cell.length_a   1.000
_cell.length_b   1.000
_cell.length_c   1.000
_cell.angle_alpha   90.00
_cell.angle_beta   90.00
_cell.angle_gamma   90.00
#
_symmetry.space_group_name_H-M   'P 1'
#
loop_
_entity.id
_entity.type
_entity.pdbx_description
1 polymer ?
#
loop_
_entity_poly.entity_id
_entity_poly.type
_entity_poly.pdbx_seq_one_letter_code
_entity_poly.pdbx_strand_id
1 'polypeptide(L)'
;LRTQRIPYGRYLLHELLDDINDHNVTSTVFIEARAMYSADLEESSKPVGEVEFVEGLSAASSSGIYGKSRASASIIGHANLNLGDDVEPILESLLEASPRRFKGIRHIVAWDTDKDVNNIPVYNSDNQMNTENFIKGAKILSKMGFSFDSWMYFHQLPQLLNLAKKVPDLPIMVDHIGGLLLVGKYAEKKDEVLETWRKNISDLSECPNVQIKLGGLGMPITGHDWHLREIPVGSDELSQQMKYYLDFCIEKFGTKRGMFESNFPVDKVSFSYNVLYNAFKKYSKDYSKSERAAMFRDNAINFYKVKEF
;
A
#
# COMPACT_ATOMS: atom_id res chain seq x y z
N LEU A 1 -4.19 13.52 7.21
CA LEU A 1 -3.13 13.02 8.11
C LEU A 1 -3.28 13.57 9.54
N ARG A 2 -4.52 13.64 10.05
CA ARG A 2 -4.83 14.12 11.41
C ARG A 2 -4.89 13.00 12.45
N THR A 3 -4.34 11.84 12.17
CA THR A 3 -4.28 10.78 13.16
C THR A 3 -3.11 11.03 14.10
N GLN A 4 -3.30 10.87 15.39
CA GLN A 4 -2.27 11.04 16.44
C GLN A 4 -1.01 10.17 16.22
N ARG A 5 -0.97 9.37 15.15
CA ARG A 5 0.07 8.39 14.84
C ARG A 5 1.07 8.83 13.79
N ILE A 6 0.72 9.83 12.96
CA ILE A 6 1.65 10.39 11.99
C ILE A 6 1.98 11.81 12.46
N PRO A 7 3.16 12.03 13.06
CA PRO A 7 3.51 13.32 13.67
C PRO A 7 3.78 14.42 12.62
N TYR A 8 3.62 14.12 11.33
CA TYR A 8 3.86 15.04 10.24
C TYR A 8 2.55 15.67 9.80
N GLY A 9 2.34 16.93 10.16
CA GLY A 9 1.15 17.69 9.77
C GLY A 9 1.07 18.00 8.27
N ARG A 10 2.18 17.83 7.55
CA ARG A 10 2.32 18.06 6.12
C ARG A 10 3.29 17.05 5.51
N TYR A 11 2.90 16.44 4.39
CA TYR A 11 3.78 15.65 3.54
C TYR A 11 3.26 15.74 2.10
N LEU A 12 3.80 16.70 1.35
CA LEU A 12 3.40 17.00 -0.02
C LEU A 12 4.59 16.84 -0.95
N LEU A 13 4.53 17.47 -2.13
CA LEU A 13 5.54 17.31 -3.18
C LEU A 13 6.96 17.66 -2.68
N HIS A 14 7.12 18.76 -1.93
CA HIS A 14 8.45 19.20 -1.46
C HIS A 14 9.05 18.20 -0.47
N GLU A 15 8.27 17.77 0.53
CA GLU A 15 8.73 16.81 1.52
C GLU A 15 9.05 15.45 0.88
N LEU A 16 8.28 15.02 -0.11
CA LEU A 16 8.57 13.83 -0.88
C LEU A 16 9.88 13.96 -1.65
N LEU A 17 10.09 15.09 -2.35
CA LEU A 17 11.30 15.30 -3.14
C LEU A 17 12.55 15.38 -2.28
N ASP A 18 12.46 15.99 -1.09
CA ASP A 18 13.54 16.00 -0.11
C ASP A 18 13.90 14.58 0.37
N ASP A 19 12.89 13.77 0.67
CA ASP A 19 13.09 12.39 1.13
C ASP A 19 13.71 11.47 0.05
N ILE A 20 13.36 11.65 -1.23
CA ILE A 20 13.85 10.78 -2.32
C ILE A 20 15.16 11.25 -2.96
N ASN A 21 15.66 12.44 -2.59
CA ASN A 21 16.78 13.12 -3.27
C ASN A 21 18.08 12.30 -3.29
N ASP A 22 18.35 11.51 -2.26
CA ASP A 22 19.56 10.69 -2.15
C ASP A 22 19.48 9.36 -2.94
N HIS A 23 18.38 9.13 -3.63
CA HIS A 23 18.13 7.91 -4.39
C HIS A 23 17.75 8.22 -5.84
N ASN A 24 18.04 7.27 -6.74
CA ASN A 24 17.63 7.37 -8.13
C ASN A 24 16.15 6.98 -8.30
N VAL A 25 15.26 7.73 -7.66
CA VAL A 25 13.81 7.57 -7.80
C VAL A 25 13.37 8.35 -9.03
N THR A 26 12.95 7.64 -10.07
CA THR A 26 12.50 8.26 -11.33
C THR A 26 11.01 8.61 -11.29
N SER A 27 10.20 7.80 -10.61
CA SER A 27 8.77 8.03 -10.44
C SER A 27 8.23 7.40 -9.16
N THR A 28 7.07 7.86 -8.70
CA THR A 28 6.36 7.28 -7.56
C THR A 28 4.91 6.98 -7.95
N VAL A 29 4.29 6.06 -7.21
CA VAL A 29 2.86 5.78 -7.25
C VAL A 29 2.23 6.36 -6.00
N PHE A 30 1.19 7.15 -6.16
CA PHE A 30 0.38 7.64 -5.04
C PHE A 30 -0.66 6.60 -4.67
N ILE A 31 -0.77 6.33 -3.39
CA ILE A 31 -1.84 5.50 -2.82
C ILE A 31 -2.67 6.37 -1.89
N GLU A 32 -3.99 6.31 -2.01
CA GLU A 32 -4.93 7.12 -1.24
C GLU A 32 -4.49 7.25 0.24
N ALA A 33 -4.70 8.42 0.80
CA ALA A 33 -4.32 8.76 2.18
C ALA A 33 -5.47 9.42 2.95
N ARG A 34 -6.68 9.43 2.38
CA ARG A 34 -7.87 10.11 2.92
C ARG A 34 -7.63 11.59 3.19
N ALA A 35 -6.89 12.22 2.29
CA ALA A 35 -6.55 13.63 2.35
C ALA A 35 -7.30 14.41 1.26
N MET A 36 -7.53 15.71 1.48
CA MET A 36 -8.11 16.60 0.49
C MET A 36 -9.46 16.13 -0.11
N TYR A 37 -10.25 15.42 0.68
CA TYR A 37 -11.61 15.04 0.30
C TYR A 37 -12.47 16.28 0.09
N SER A 38 -13.24 16.30 -1.00
CA SER A 38 -14.12 17.43 -1.30
C SER A 38 -15.20 17.59 -0.22
N ALA A 39 -15.36 18.81 0.29
CA ALA A 39 -16.40 19.11 1.27
C ALA A 39 -17.79 19.23 0.64
N ASP A 40 -17.83 19.54 -0.67
CA ASP A 40 -19.05 19.88 -1.39
C ASP A 40 -19.71 18.68 -2.09
N LEU A 41 -19.04 17.50 -2.09
CA LEU A 41 -19.55 16.29 -2.69
C LEU A 41 -20.26 15.40 -1.68
N GLU A 42 -21.18 14.54 -2.17
CA GLU A 42 -21.77 13.47 -1.40
C GLU A 42 -20.69 12.54 -0.82
N GLU A 43 -20.94 11.94 0.34
CA GLU A 43 -19.96 11.19 1.14
C GLU A 43 -19.19 10.13 0.31
N SER A 44 -19.90 9.40 -0.56
CA SER A 44 -19.31 8.38 -1.43
C SER A 44 -18.38 8.96 -2.52
N SER A 45 -18.59 10.21 -2.92
CA SER A 45 -17.85 10.91 -3.98
C SER A 45 -16.74 11.81 -3.46
N LYS A 46 -16.70 12.10 -2.15
CA LYS A 46 -15.65 12.96 -1.54
C LYS A 46 -14.21 12.57 -1.92
N PRO A 47 -13.86 11.27 -2.07
CA PRO A 47 -12.52 10.86 -2.49
C PRO A 47 -12.07 11.39 -3.86
N VAL A 48 -12.99 11.84 -4.72
CA VAL A 48 -12.65 12.45 -6.01
C VAL A 48 -11.74 13.66 -5.81
N GLY A 49 -12.00 14.49 -4.79
CA GLY A 49 -11.17 15.64 -4.45
C GLY A 49 -9.71 15.30 -4.13
N GLU A 50 -9.44 14.14 -3.55
CA GLU A 50 -8.07 13.67 -3.35
C GLU A 50 -7.37 13.38 -4.68
N VAL A 51 -8.06 12.74 -5.62
CA VAL A 51 -7.51 12.42 -6.95
C VAL A 51 -7.26 13.70 -7.76
N GLU A 52 -8.19 14.67 -7.74
CA GLU A 52 -8.02 16.00 -8.37
C GLU A 52 -6.79 16.73 -7.81
N PHE A 53 -6.65 16.75 -6.50
CA PHE A 53 -5.51 17.37 -5.82
C PHE A 53 -4.18 16.72 -6.24
N VAL A 54 -4.13 15.38 -6.24
CA VAL A 54 -2.92 14.63 -6.60
C VAL A 54 -2.60 14.75 -8.09
N GLU A 55 -3.60 14.82 -8.97
CA GLU A 55 -3.39 15.10 -10.41
C GLU A 55 -2.73 16.47 -10.60
N GLY A 56 -3.14 17.49 -9.83
CA GLY A 56 -2.50 18.81 -9.84
C GLY A 56 -1.02 18.74 -9.39
N LEU A 57 -0.72 18.02 -8.33
CA LEU A 57 0.66 17.79 -7.87
C LEU A 57 1.50 17.01 -8.90
N SER A 58 0.89 16.02 -9.55
CA SER A 58 1.54 15.24 -10.61
C SER A 58 1.87 16.11 -11.83
N ALA A 59 0.95 17.00 -12.20
CA ALA A 59 1.16 17.96 -13.28
C ALA A 59 2.31 18.93 -12.95
N ALA A 60 2.35 19.46 -11.70
CA ALA A 60 3.43 20.28 -11.22
C ALA A 60 4.79 19.56 -11.30
N SER A 61 4.87 18.33 -10.79
CA SER A 61 6.08 17.50 -10.88
C SER A 61 6.51 17.24 -12.33
N SER A 62 5.54 17.02 -13.23
CA SER A 62 5.79 16.73 -14.64
C SER A 62 6.30 17.93 -15.43
N SER A 63 6.18 19.18 -14.90
CA SER A 63 6.72 20.39 -15.53
C SER A 63 8.26 20.39 -15.63
N GLY A 64 8.93 19.57 -14.82
CA GLY A 64 10.39 19.52 -14.72
C GLY A 64 11.01 20.61 -13.84
N ILE A 65 10.24 21.60 -13.38
CA ILE A 65 10.72 22.68 -12.48
C ILE A 65 11.22 22.11 -11.15
N TYR A 66 10.60 21.02 -10.70
CA TYR A 66 10.91 20.32 -9.43
C TYR A 66 11.95 19.20 -9.59
N GLY A 67 12.65 19.12 -10.73
CA GLY A 67 13.67 18.10 -10.99
C GLY A 67 13.21 16.99 -11.93
N LYS A 68 13.97 15.87 -11.91
CA LYS A 68 13.78 14.77 -12.86
C LYS A 68 12.73 13.73 -12.41
N SER A 69 12.49 13.63 -11.12
CA SER A 69 11.53 12.68 -10.56
C SER A 69 10.09 13.07 -10.93
N ARG A 70 9.25 12.08 -11.19
CA ARG A 70 7.83 12.26 -11.51
C ARG A 70 6.99 11.72 -10.35
N ALA A 71 6.61 12.62 -9.47
CA ALA A 71 5.74 12.26 -8.34
C ALA A 71 4.35 11.86 -8.85
N SER A 72 3.79 10.84 -8.22
CA SER A 72 2.43 10.34 -8.48
C SER A 72 2.19 10.02 -9.97
N ALA A 73 3.15 9.34 -10.62
CA ALA A 73 3.05 8.96 -12.03
C ALA A 73 1.87 7.99 -12.30
N SER A 74 1.42 7.28 -11.27
CA SER A 74 0.11 6.61 -11.20
C SER A 74 -0.57 6.94 -9.88
N ILE A 75 -1.91 6.91 -9.88
CA ILE A 75 -2.75 7.29 -8.75
C ILE A 75 -3.70 6.14 -8.44
N ILE A 76 -3.66 5.68 -7.20
CA ILE A 76 -4.62 4.75 -6.61
C ILE A 76 -5.48 5.56 -5.63
N GLY A 77 -6.72 5.79 -6.00
CA GLY A 77 -7.69 6.54 -5.21
C GLY A 77 -8.45 5.66 -4.22
N HIS A 78 -9.60 6.15 -3.75
CA HIS A 78 -10.51 5.38 -2.90
C HIS A 78 -11.91 5.33 -3.49
N ALA A 79 -12.54 4.15 -3.43
CA ALA A 79 -13.97 3.96 -3.60
C ALA A 79 -14.47 2.88 -2.65
N ASN A 80 -15.70 3.03 -2.15
CA ASN A 80 -16.29 2.07 -1.23
C ASN A 80 -16.93 0.90 -2.00
N LEU A 81 -16.25 -0.23 -2.07
CA LEU A 81 -16.76 -1.42 -2.77
C LEU A 81 -18.02 -2.02 -2.15
N ASN A 82 -18.37 -1.67 -0.90
CA ASN A 82 -19.64 -2.11 -0.30
C ASN A 82 -20.89 -1.49 -0.98
N LEU A 83 -20.72 -0.47 -1.81
CA LEU A 83 -21.79 0.08 -2.62
C LEU A 83 -22.29 -0.92 -3.70
N GLY A 84 -21.53 -2.00 -3.96
CA GLY A 84 -21.90 -2.96 -4.99
C GLY A 84 -21.94 -2.32 -6.36
N ASP A 85 -23.09 -2.42 -7.03
CA ASP A 85 -23.26 -1.87 -8.38
C ASP A 85 -23.18 -0.33 -8.41
N ASP A 86 -23.53 0.36 -7.32
CA ASP A 86 -23.48 1.82 -7.22
C ASP A 86 -22.06 2.40 -7.12
N VAL A 87 -21.02 1.56 -7.15
CA VAL A 87 -19.63 2.03 -7.19
C VAL A 87 -19.20 2.51 -8.58
N GLU A 88 -19.84 2.04 -9.65
CA GLU A 88 -19.44 2.35 -11.03
C GLU A 88 -19.39 3.87 -11.31
N PRO A 89 -20.41 4.69 -10.98
CA PRO A 89 -20.35 6.15 -11.18
C PRO A 89 -19.22 6.84 -10.40
N ILE A 90 -18.87 6.31 -9.21
CA ILE A 90 -17.75 6.85 -8.42
C ILE A 90 -16.43 6.57 -9.12
N LEU A 91 -16.25 5.36 -9.65
CA LEU A 91 -15.04 4.99 -10.41
C LEU A 91 -14.90 5.80 -11.70
N GLU A 92 -16.01 6.10 -12.38
CA GLU A 92 -16.04 7.00 -13.54
C GLU A 92 -15.58 8.41 -13.15
N SER A 93 -16.09 8.96 -12.06
CA SER A 93 -15.69 10.29 -11.56
C SER A 93 -14.21 10.36 -11.17
N LEU A 94 -13.67 9.29 -10.55
CA LEU A 94 -12.24 9.18 -10.25
C LEU A 94 -11.39 9.12 -11.53
N LEU A 95 -11.87 8.41 -12.55
CA LEU A 95 -11.22 8.36 -13.86
C LEU A 95 -11.25 9.72 -14.57
N GLU A 96 -12.36 10.42 -14.52
CA GLU A 96 -12.50 11.78 -15.08
C GLU A 96 -11.55 12.77 -14.40
N ALA A 97 -11.41 12.68 -13.06
CA ALA A 97 -10.48 13.52 -12.30
C ALA A 97 -9.01 13.31 -12.69
N SER A 98 -8.64 12.10 -13.12
CA SER A 98 -7.28 11.79 -13.57
C SER A 98 -7.24 10.74 -14.69
N PRO A 99 -7.62 11.09 -15.93
CA PRO A 99 -7.80 10.12 -17.01
C PRO A 99 -6.55 9.34 -17.40
N ARG A 100 -5.38 9.91 -17.17
CA ARG A 100 -4.10 9.30 -17.54
C ARG A 100 -3.44 8.52 -16.41
N ARG A 101 -3.62 8.97 -15.14
CA ARG A 101 -2.87 8.45 -14.01
C ARG A 101 -3.69 7.59 -13.05
N PHE A 102 -5.00 7.74 -13.00
CA PHE A 102 -5.85 6.86 -12.19
C PHE A 102 -5.80 5.43 -12.72
N LYS A 103 -5.45 4.46 -11.86
CA LYS A 103 -5.24 3.05 -12.24
C LYS A 103 -5.97 2.05 -11.35
N GLY A 104 -6.51 2.48 -10.25
CA GLY A 104 -7.18 1.60 -9.32
C GLY A 104 -7.56 2.29 -8.03
N ILE A 105 -8.00 1.49 -7.08
CA ILE A 105 -8.37 1.97 -5.75
C ILE A 105 -7.66 1.20 -4.67
N ARG A 106 -7.48 1.85 -3.51
CA ARG A 106 -7.27 1.17 -2.24
C ARG A 106 -8.53 1.24 -1.39
N HIS A 107 -8.94 0.10 -0.86
CA HIS A 107 -9.94 0.06 0.19
C HIS A 107 -9.30 -0.49 1.46
N ILE A 108 -9.23 0.34 2.48
CA ILE A 108 -8.78 -0.08 3.81
C ILE A 108 -9.90 -0.90 4.42
N VAL A 109 -9.66 -2.19 4.63
CA VAL A 109 -10.61 -3.13 5.24
C VAL A 109 -10.10 -3.65 6.59
N ALA A 110 -8.99 -3.09 7.07
CA ALA A 110 -8.37 -3.46 8.33
C ALA A 110 -9.36 -3.30 9.48
N TRP A 111 -9.63 -4.39 10.18
CA TRP A 111 -10.56 -4.45 11.30
C TRP A 111 -10.08 -5.44 12.36
N ASP A 112 -10.23 -5.11 13.62
CA ASP A 112 -9.99 -5.99 14.75
C ASP A 112 -11.00 -5.69 15.89
N THR A 113 -11.28 -6.69 16.71
CA THR A 113 -12.10 -6.53 17.93
C THR A 113 -11.38 -5.74 19.01
N ASP A 114 -10.05 -5.72 19.01
CA ASP A 114 -9.22 -4.97 19.92
C ASP A 114 -9.18 -3.49 19.51
N LYS A 115 -9.72 -2.63 20.36
CA LYS A 115 -9.79 -1.18 20.11
C LYS A 115 -8.42 -0.51 20.11
N ASP A 116 -7.44 -1.07 20.79
CA ASP A 116 -6.08 -0.54 20.84
C ASP A 116 -5.34 -0.79 19.51
N VAL A 117 -5.75 -1.83 18.79
CA VAL A 117 -5.26 -2.17 17.46
C VAL A 117 -6.09 -1.48 16.38
N ASN A 118 -7.43 -1.49 16.54
CA ASN A 118 -8.37 -0.98 15.55
C ASN A 118 -8.63 0.52 15.73
N ASN A 119 -7.67 1.32 15.33
CA ASN A 119 -7.71 2.77 15.50
C ASN A 119 -7.72 3.57 14.19
N ILE A 120 -7.93 2.90 13.07
CA ILE A 120 -8.21 3.55 11.79
C ILE A 120 -9.71 3.86 11.79
N PRO A 121 -10.11 5.16 11.75
CA PRO A 121 -11.52 5.54 11.75
C PRO A 121 -12.13 5.28 10.36
N VAL A 122 -12.39 4.04 10.04
CA VAL A 122 -13.10 3.60 8.84
C VAL A 122 -14.31 2.80 9.28
N TYR A 123 -15.37 2.86 8.49
CA TYR A 123 -16.58 2.08 8.67
C TYR A 123 -16.33 0.61 8.30
N ASN A 124 -15.35 -0.01 8.97
CA ASN A 124 -14.98 -1.38 8.70
C ASN A 124 -15.72 -2.30 9.65
N SER A 125 -16.13 -3.42 9.11
CA SER A 125 -16.71 -4.52 9.86
C SER A 125 -15.90 -5.78 9.62
N ASP A 126 -16.06 -6.72 10.53
CA ASP A 126 -15.54 -8.06 10.26
C ASP A 126 -16.15 -8.63 8.98
N ASN A 127 -15.34 -9.43 8.29
CA ASN A 127 -15.78 -10.20 7.12
C ASN A 127 -16.27 -9.37 5.91
N GLN A 128 -15.89 -8.11 5.83
CA GLN A 128 -16.37 -7.17 4.82
C GLN A 128 -16.11 -7.63 3.37
N MET A 129 -14.91 -8.17 3.08
CA MET A 129 -14.56 -8.62 1.73
C MET A 129 -15.33 -9.87 1.26
N ASN A 130 -16.03 -10.55 2.15
CA ASN A 130 -16.87 -11.72 1.81
C ASN A 130 -18.32 -11.35 1.52
N THR A 131 -18.72 -10.09 1.75
CA THR A 131 -20.10 -9.68 1.49
C THR A 131 -20.41 -9.65 -0.02
N GLU A 132 -21.67 -9.89 -0.36
CA GLU A 132 -22.10 -9.91 -1.76
C GLU A 132 -21.84 -8.56 -2.44
N ASN A 133 -22.14 -7.45 -1.76
CA ASN A 133 -21.94 -6.12 -2.30
C ASN A 133 -20.46 -5.83 -2.57
N PHE A 134 -19.56 -6.16 -1.62
CA PHE A 134 -18.13 -5.97 -1.84
C PHE A 134 -17.64 -6.73 -3.07
N ILE A 135 -18.08 -7.99 -3.24
CA ILE A 135 -17.72 -8.82 -4.39
C ILE A 135 -18.30 -8.23 -5.70
N LYS A 136 -19.53 -7.70 -5.69
CA LYS A 136 -20.10 -6.99 -6.86
C LYS A 136 -19.26 -5.77 -7.21
N GLY A 137 -18.93 -4.91 -6.24
CA GLY A 137 -18.08 -3.75 -6.46
C GLY A 137 -16.70 -4.12 -7.01
N ALA A 138 -16.09 -5.19 -6.50
CA ALA A 138 -14.81 -5.70 -7.00
C ALA A 138 -14.90 -6.23 -8.45
N LYS A 139 -16.02 -6.84 -8.84
CA LYS A 139 -16.27 -7.25 -10.23
C LYS A 139 -16.38 -6.06 -11.18
N ILE A 140 -17.02 -4.98 -10.74
CA ILE A 140 -17.13 -3.74 -11.52
C ILE A 140 -15.73 -3.13 -11.68
N LEU A 141 -14.96 -3.03 -10.59
CA LEU A 141 -13.59 -2.54 -10.62
C LEU A 141 -12.74 -3.32 -11.64
N SER A 142 -12.84 -4.67 -11.62
CA SER A 142 -12.18 -5.55 -12.58
C SER A 142 -12.63 -5.30 -14.02
N LYS A 143 -13.95 -5.21 -14.27
CA LYS A 143 -14.55 -4.94 -15.59
C LYS A 143 -14.06 -3.61 -16.18
N MET A 144 -13.86 -2.60 -15.34
CA MET A 144 -13.31 -1.30 -15.74
C MET A 144 -11.78 -1.32 -15.94
N GLY A 145 -11.10 -2.44 -15.67
CA GLY A 145 -9.66 -2.63 -15.87
C GLY A 145 -8.78 -1.95 -14.82
N PHE A 146 -9.33 -1.69 -13.63
CA PHE A 146 -8.63 -1.12 -12.49
C PHE A 146 -8.08 -2.17 -11.55
N SER A 147 -7.07 -1.79 -10.74
CA SER A 147 -6.50 -2.63 -9.69
C SER A 147 -7.15 -2.36 -8.32
N PHE A 148 -6.97 -3.33 -7.43
CA PHE A 148 -7.39 -3.25 -6.05
C PHE A 148 -6.18 -3.39 -5.11
N ASP A 149 -5.85 -2.35 -4.35
CA ASP A 149 -4.90 -2.40 -3.25
C ASP A 149 -5.66 -2.67 -1.95
N SER A 150 -5.30 -3.73 -1.23
CA SER A 150 -5.99 -4.14 -0.01
C SER A 150 -5.11 -3.91 1.20
N TRP A 151 -5.52 -2.97 2.09
CA TRP A 151 -4.95 -2.82 3.41
C TRP A 151 -5.84 -3.50 4.45
N MET A 152 -5.33 -4.59 5.04
CA MET A 152 -5.99 -5.40 6.05
C MET A 152 -4.99 -5.92 7.07
N TYR A 153 -5.49 -6.58 8.12
CA TYR A 153 -4.65 -7.30 9.05
C TYR A 153 -4.47 -8.77 8.67
N PHE A 154 -3.40 -9.38 9.15
CA PHE A 154 -2.96 -10.74 8.78
C PHE A 154 -4.04 -11.82 8.91
N HIS A 155 -4.93 -11.69 9.90
CA HIS A 155 -6.03 -12.64 10.14
C HIS A 155 -7.19 -12.48 9.14
N GLN A 156 -7.23 -11.38 8.37
CA GLN A 156 -8.22 -11.12 7.33
C GLN A 156 -7.76 -11.59 5.94
N LEU A 157 -6.51 -12.02 5.76
CA LEU A 157 -5.99 -12.54 4.48
C LEU A 157 -6.83 -13.67 3.87
N PRO A 158 -7.50 -14.58 4.64
CA PRO A 158 -8.42 -15.55 4.08
C PRO A 158 -9.63 -14.94 3.36
N GLN A 159 -10.09 -13.76 3.78
CA GLN A 159 -11.16 -13.04 3.08
C GLN A 159 -10.67 -12.54 1.71
N LEU A 160 -9.43 -12.00 1.65
CA LEU A 160 -8.81 -11.58 0.39
C LEU A 160 -8.58 -12.77 -0.54
N LEU A 161 -8.17 -13.93 -0.01
CA LEU A 161 -8.05 -15.17 -0.78
C LEU A 161 -9.37 -15.57 -1.43
N ASN A 162 -10.47 -15.48 -0.67
CA ASN A 162 -11.81 -15.77 -1.21
C ASN A 162 -12.19 -14.75 -2.31
N LEU A 163 -11.92 -13.47 -2.11
CA LEU A 163 -12.16 -12.44 -3.11
C LEU A 163 -11.33 -12.67 -4.38
N ALA A 164 -10.03 -12.96 -4.24
CA ALA A 164 -9.12 -13.23 -5.36
C ALA A 164 -9.59 -14.41 -6.22
N LYS A 165 -10.13 -15.47 -5.59
CA LYS A 165 -10.69 -16.62 -6.28
C LYS A 165 -12.03 -16.33 -6.96
N LYS A 166 -12.86 -15.46 -6.37
CA LYS A 166 -14.17 -15.07 -6.93
C LYS A 166 -14.09 -14.06 -8.06
N VAL A 167 -13.00 -13.27 -8.11
CA VAL A 167 -12.75 -12.25 -9.14
C VAL A 167 -11.32 -12.44 -9.69
N PRO A 168 -11.06 -13.53 -10.42
CA PRO A 168 -9.72 -13.92 -10.83
C PRO A 168 -9.05 -12.96 -11.83
N ASP A 169 -9.86 -12.14 -12.52
CA ASP A 169 -9.35 -11.14 -13.47
C ASP A 169 -9.01 -9.80 -12.80
N LEU A 170 -9.31 -9.62 -11.50
CA LEU A 170 -8.97 -8.42 -10.76
C LEU A 170 -7.49 -8.46 -10.34
N PRO A 171 -6.65 -7.51 -10.79
CA PRO A 171 -5.30 -7.38 -10.26
C PRO A 171 -5.37 -6.89 -8.80
N ILE A 172 -4.83 -7.67 -7.87
CA ILE A 172 -4.88 -7.41 -6.43
C ILE A 172 -3.46 -7.16 -5.90
N MET A 173 -3.30 -6.08 -5.14
CA MET A 173 -2.08 -5.78 -4.39
C MET A 173 -2.33 -5.97 -2.89
N VAL A 174 -1.51 -6.78 -2.26
CA VAL A 174 -1.48 -6.93 -0.79
C VAL A 174 -0.58 -5.85 -0.23
N ASP A 175 -1.14 -4.93 0.55
CA ASP A 175 -0.36 -3.88 1.21
C ASP A 175 0.44 -4.43 2.39
N HIS A 176 1.65 -3.89 2.60
CA HIS A 176 2.42 -3.99 3.84
C HIS A 176 2.62 -5.42 4.33
N ILE A 177 3.13 -6.31 3.44
CA ILE A 177 3.34 -7.74 3.73
C ILE A 177 2.10 -8.46 4.33
N GLY A 178 0.90 -7.94 4.07
CA GLY A 178 -0.34 -8.52 4.58
C GLY A 178 -0.70 -8.16 6.01
N GLY A 179 -0.23 -7.00 6.52
CA GLY A 179 -0.76 -6.39 7.73
C GLY A 179 -0.45 -7.11 9.04
N LEU A 180 0.81 -7.42 9.27
CA LEU A 180 1.26 -8.08 10.50
C LEU A 180 0.95 -7.23 11.74
N LEU A 181 0.38 -7.86 12.78
CA LEU A 181 0.09 -7.25 14.09
C LEU A 181 0.87 -7.97 15.18
N LEU A 182 1.73 -7.22 15.91
CA LEU A 182 2.49 -7.73 17.05
C LEU A 182 2.38 -6.79 18.27
N VAL A 183 1.23 -6.13 18.42
CA VAL A 183 0.91 -5.24 19.53
C VAL A 183 -0.45 -5.61 20.14
N GLY A 184 -0.82 -4.99 21.27
CA GLY A 184 -2.08 -5.26 21.96
C GLY A 184 -2.18 -6.75 22.34
N LYS A 185 -3.33 -7.36 22.11
CA LYS A 185 -3.57 -8.81 22.39
C LYS A 185 -2.64 -9.78 21.63
N TYR A 186 -1.88 -9.28 20.66
CA TYR A 186 -0.97 -10.07 19.82
C TYR A 186 0.51 -9.99 20.28
N ALA A 187 0.83 -9.08 21.21
CA ALA A 187 2.23 -8.84 21.64
C ALA A 187 2.90 -10.09 22.19
N GLU A 188 2.17 -10.88 23.00
CA GLU A 188 2.67 -12.09 23.63
C GLU A 188 2.44 -13.37 22.80
N LYS A 189 1.84 -13.24 21.60
CA LYS A 189 1.46 -14.35 20.71
C LYS A 189 2.21 -14.36 19.40
N LYS A 190 3.44 -13.86 19.42
CA LYS A 190 4.25 -13.68 18.21
C LYS A 190 4.33 -14.93 17.35
N ASP A 191 4.58 -16.10 17.94
CA ASP A 191 4.74 -17.34 17.19
C ASP A 191 3.43 -17.78 16.53
N GLU A 192 2.29 -17.68 17.23
CA GLU A 192 0.97 -17.97 16.68
C GLU A 192 0.61 -17.03 15.53
N VAL A 193 0.91 -15.73 15.69
CA VAL A 193 0.69 -14.71 14.67
C VAL A 193 1.52 -15.00 13.42
N LEU A 194 2.80 -15.31 13.59
CA LEU A 194 3.70 -15.60 12.48
C LEU A 194 3.33 -16.91 11.76
N GLU A 195 2.90 -17.93 12.47
CA GLU A 195 2.41 -19.18 11.87
C GLU A 195 1.16 -18.91 11.03
N THR A 196 0.16 -18.21 11.60
CA THR A 196 -1.07 -17.84 10.89
C THR A 196 -0.78 -16.96 9.68
N TRP A 197 0.08 -15.94 9.83
CA TRP A 197 0.49 -15.05 8.74
C TRP A 197 1.16 -15.84 7.61
N ARG A 198 2.12 -16.72 7.93
CA ARG A 198 2.82 -17.55 6.94
C ARG A 198 1.86 -18.43 6.16
N LYS A 199 0.94 -19.09 6.87
CA LYS A 199 -0.09 -19.91 6.23
C LYS A 199 -0.90 -19.09 5.24
N ASN A 200 -1.44 -17.96 5.69
CA ASN A 200 -2.30 -17.11 4.88
C ASN A 200 -1.58 -16.50 3.69
N ILE A 201 -0.32 -16.06 3.83
CA ILE A 201 0.53 -15.57 2.74
C ILE A 201 0.80 -16.70 1.73
N SER A 202 1.09 -17.92 2.19
CA SER A 202 1.27 -19.07 1.30
C SER A 202 0.01 -19.36 0.50
N ASP A 203 -1.15 -19.44 1.15
CA ASP A 203 -2.42 -19.73 0.49
C ASP A 203 -2.75 -18.64 -0.56
N LEU A 204 -2.50 -17.38 -0.24
CA LEU A 204 -2.77 -16.25 -1.12
C LEU A 204 -1.81 -16.19 -2.32
N SER A 205 -0.58 -16.64 -2.15
CA SER A 205 0.43 -16.66 -3.22
C SER A 205 0.07 -17.61 -4.38
N GLU A 206 -0.82 -18.58 -4.15
CA GLU A 206 -1.34 -19.48 -5.19
C GLU A 206 -2.28 -18.78 -6.18
N CYS A 207 -2.77 -17.57 -5.86
CA CYS A 207 -3.59 -16.77 -6.74
C CYS A 207 -2.71 -15.95 -7.69
N PRO A 208 -2.75 -16.21 -9.03
CA PRO A 208 -1.87 -15.55 -10.00
C PRO A 208 -2.16 -14.05 -10.16
N ASN A 209 -3.38 -13.62 -9.83
CA ASN A 209 -3.82 -12.23 -9.87
C ASN A 209 -3.40 -11.40 -8.64
N VAL A 210 -2.66 -12.00 -7.69
CA VAL A 210 -2.23 -11.34 -6.47
C VAL A 210 -0.73 -11.05 -6.49
N GLN A 211 -0.37 -9.82 -6.11
CA GLN A 211 0.99 -9.37 -5.86
C GLN A 211 1.10 -8.78 -4.45
N ILE A 212 2.31 -8.56 -3.96
CA ILE A 212 2.57 -8.12 -2.58
C ILE A 212 3.56 -6.96 -2.51
N LYS A 213 3.30 -5.99 -1.65
CA LYS A 213 4.24 -4.94 -1.29
C LYS A 213 5.15 -5.41 -0.16
N LEU A 214 6.44 -5.25 -0.39
CA LEU A 214 7.53 -5.63 0.49
C LEU A 214 7.96 -4.42 1.32
N GLY A 215 7.16 -4.09 2.34
CA GLY A 215 7.38 -2.93 3.20
C GLY A 215 6.30 -2.78 4.27
N GLY A 216 6.11 -1.54 4.78
CA GLY A 216 5.13 -1.24 5.82
C GLY A 216 5.53 -1.74 7.23
N LEU A 217 6.77 -2.19 7.41
CA LEU A 217 7.27 -2.70 8.68
C LEU A 217 7.59 -1.60 9.71
N GLY A 218 7.66 -0.33 9.26
CA GLY A 218 7.91 0.82 10.15
C GLY A 218 6.67 1.27 10.94
N MET A 219 5.50 0.71 10.66
CA MET A 219 4.30 1.01 11.43
C MET A 219 4.43 0.51 12.88
N PRO A 220 4.01 1.29 13.89
CA PRO A 220 4.05 0.85 15.30
C PRO A 220 3.35 -0.48 15.57
N ILE A 221 2.31 -0.80 14.80
CA ILE A 221 1.53 -2.05 14.95
C ILE A 221 2.33 -3.33 14.69
N THR A 222 3.50 -3.22 14.05
CA THR A 222 4.38 -4.36 13.79
C THR A 222 5.23 -4.78 14.99
N GLY A 223 5.17 -4.03 16.10
CA GLY A 223 5.80 -4.37 17.38
C GLY A 223 7.33 -4.31 17.37
N HIS A 224 7.93 -3.62 16.40
CA HIS A 224 9.39 -3.42 16.37
C HIS A 224 9.88 -2.27 17.25
N ASP A 225 8.99 -1.39 17.67
CA ASP A 225 9.23 -0.23 18.54
C ASP A 225 10.37 0.71 18.09
N TRP A 226 10.71 0.68 16.79
CA TRP A 226 11.76 1.56 16.24
C TRP A 226 11.45 3.04 16.46
N HIS A 227 10.15 3.40 16.45
CA HIS A 227 9.66 4.77 16.67
C HIS A 227 9.86 5.27 18.11
N LEU A 228 10.16 4.37 19.07
CA LEU A 228 10.39 4.70 20.48
C LEU A 228 11.88 4.77 20.83
N ARG A 229 12.75 4.43 19.89
CA ARG A 229 14.20 4.35 20.15
C ARG A 229 14.82 5.74 20.24
N GLU A 230 15.67 5.95 21.24
CA GLU A 230 16.49 7.15 21.38
C GLU A 230 17.50 7.27 20.22
N ILE A 231 18.14 6.15 19.86
CA ILE A 231 19.00 6.07 18.68
C ILE A 231 18.22 5.38 17.56
N PRO A 232 17.91 6.10 16.46
CA PRO A 232 17.19 5.51 15.33
C PRO A 232 17.88 4.29 14.74
N VAL A 233 17.09 3.35 14.21
CA VAL A 233 17.62 2.16 13.52
C VAL A 233 18.41 2.54 12.28
N GLY A 234 19.59 1.93 12.11
CA GLY A 234 20.41 2.09 10.90
C GLY A 234 20.04 1.09 9.80
N SER A 235 20.47 1.35 8.56
CA SER A 235 20.10 0.53 7.41
C SER A 235 20.66 -0.90 7.44
N ASP A 236 21.76 -1.18 8.14
CA ASP A 236 22.29 -2.54 8.32
C ASP A 236 21.38 -3.36 9.22
N GLU A 237 21.07 -2.81 10.39
CA GLU A 237 20.18 -3.44 11.35
C GLU A 237 18.78 -3.64 10.75
N LEU A 238 18.23 -2.60 10.11
CA LEU A 238 16.92 -2.66 9.46
C LEU A 238 16.88 -3.76 8.40
N SER A 239 17.90 -3.84 7.54
CA SER A 239 18.03 -4.88 6.52
C SER A 239 18.00 -6.30 7.11
N GLN A 240 18.68 -6.51 8.25
CA GLN A 240 18.72 -7.80 8.93
C GLN A 240 17.37 -8.15 9.57
N GLN A 241 16.73 -7.18 10.22
CA GLN A 241 15.45 -7.41 10.90
C GLN A 241 14.29 -7.63 9.93
N MET A 242 14.29 -6.95 8.78
CA MET A 242 13.28 -7.14 7.74
C MET A 242 13.43 -8.47 7.00
N LYS A 243 14.64 -9.03 6.95
CA LYS A 243 14.99 -10.20 6.14
C LYS A 243 14.03 -11.37 6.36
N TYR A 244 13.68 -11.68 7.59
CA TYR A 244 12.79 -12.77 7.93
C TYR A 244 11.44 -12.72 7.19
N TYR A 245 10.85 -11.52 7.12
CA TYR A 245 9.55 -11.31 6.49
C TYR A 245 9.67 -11.25 4.97
N LEU A 246 10.69 -10.55 4.47
CA LEU A 246 10.91 -10.38 3.04
C LEU A 246 11.29 -11.69 2.36
N ASP A 247 12.15 -12.50 2.98
CA ASP A 247 12.54 -13.82 2.45
C ASP A 247 11.31 -14.70 2.26
N PHE A 248 10.43 -14.74 3.26
CA PHE A 248 9.24 -15.57 3.17
C PHE A 248 8.26 -15.07 2.08
N CYS A 249 8.01 -13.77 2.01
CA CYS A 249 7.17 -13.21 0.97
C CYS A 249 7.75 -13.48 -0.43
N ILE A 250 9.07 -13.31 -0.61
CA ILE A 250 9.72 -13.54 -1.90
C ILE A 250 9.78 -15.05 -2.23
N GLU A 251 9.96 -15.92 -1.25
CA GLU A 251 9.86 -17.39 -1.44
C GLU A 251 8.50 -17.76 -2.03
N LYS A 252 7.41 -17.16 -1.54
CA LYS A 252 6.04 -17.51 -1.95
C LYS A 252 5.60 -16.83 -3.23
N PHE A 253 5.81 -15.52 -3.37
CA PHE A 253 5.37 -14.75 -4.54
C PHE A 253 6.40 -14.70 -5.68
N GLY A 254 7.67 -14.97 -5.37
CA GLY A 254 8.78 -14.73 -6.29
C GLY A 254 9.10 -13.25 -6.44
N THR A 255 10.26 -12.96 -7.03
CA THR A 255 10.72 -11.58 -7.28
C THR A 255 9.88 -10.82 -8.30
N LYS A 256 9.05 -11.52 -9.09
CA LYS A 256 8.19 -10.93 -10.13
C LYS A 256 6.81 -10.49 -9.63
N ARG A 257 6.42 -10.87 -8.41
CA ARG A 257 5.14 -10.48 -7.82
C ARG A 257 5.31 -9.77 -6.47
N GLY A 258 6.53 -9.38 -6.12
CA GLY A 258 6.85 -8.56 -4.95
C GLY A 258 7.46 -7.23 -5.36
N MET A 259 7.07 -6.13 -4.71
CA MET A 259 7.67 -4.81 -4.94
C MET A 259 7.97 -4.10 -3.64
N PHE A 260 9.13 -3.43 -3.57
CA PHE A 260 9.44 -2.59 -2.41
C PHE A 260 8.55 -1.35 -2.38
N GLU A 261 8.15 -0.98 -1.17
CA GLU A 261 7.37 0.23 -0.91
C GLU A 261 7.97 1.05 0.23
N SER A 262 7.76 2.35 0.22
CA SER A 262 8.18 3.20 1.33
C SER A 262 7.16 3.26 2.46
N ASN A 263 5.88 3.19 2.14
CA ASN A 263 4.78 3.51 3.05
C ASN A 263 4.94 4.90 3.73
N PHE A 264 5.56 5.87 3.01
CA PHE A 264 5.80 7.21 3.55
C PHE A 264 4.60 8.12 3.30
N PRO A 265 4.25 8.98 4.27
CA PRO A 265 4.99 9.27 5.51
C PRO A 265 4.68 8.37 6.71
N VAL A 266 3.92 7.30 6.60
CA VAL A 266 3.51 6.47 7.74
C VAL A 266 4.74 5.87 8.43
N ASP A 267 5.60 5.19 7.70
CA ASP A 267 6.80 4.53 8.24
C ASP A 267 7.92 5.53 8.64
N LYS A 268 7.80 6.81 8.26
CA LYS A 268 8.75 7.86 8.62
C LYS A 268 8.84 8.10 10.15
N VAL A 269 7.89 7.62 10.91
CA VAL A 269 7.94 7.62 12.37
C VAL A 269 9.08 6.75 12.92
N SER A 270 9.49 5.74 12.18
CA SER A 270 10.46 4.72 12.61
C SER A 270 11.85 4.91 11.99
N PHE A 271 11.93 5.39 10.77
CA PHE A 271 13.19 5.58 10.05
C PHE A 271 13.05 6.56 8.88
N SER A 272 14.18 7.10 8.39
CA SER A 272 14.20 7.97 7.21
C SER A 272 14.07 7.16 5.92
N TYR A 273 13.67 7.82 4.84
CA TYR A 273 13.59 7.24 3.49
C TYR A 273 14.95 6.68 3.05
N ASN A 274 16.03 7.42 3.34
CA ASN A 274 17.39 7.00 3.04
C ASN A 274 17.77 5.70 3.77
N VAL A 275 17.46 5.57 5.06
CA VAL A 275 17.69 4.35 5.82
C VAL A 275 16.94 3.18 5.22
N LEU A 276 15.65 3.34 4.90
CA LEU A 276 14.81 2.29 4.34
C LEU A 276 15.34 1.79 2.99
N TYR A 277 15.56 2.70 2.03
CA TYR A 277 16.00 2.28 0.70
C TYR A 277 17.44 1.75 0.69
N ASN A 278 18.31 2.22 1.60
CA ASN A 278 19.61 1.60 1.80
C ASN A 278 19.47 0.19 2.42
N ALA A 279 18.52 -0.03 3.31
CA ALA A 279 18.23 -1.37 3.84
C ALA A 279 17.75 -2.31 2.72
N PHE A 280 16.84 -1.89 1.85
CA PHE A 280 16.42 -2.68 0.69
C PHE A 280 17.57 -2.98 -0.28
N LYS A 281 18.45 -2.01 -0.54
CA LYS A 281 19.64 -2.22 -1.39
C LYS A 281 20.59 -3.24 -0.78
N LYS A 282 20.82 -3.19 0.53
CA LYS A 282 21.67 -4.14 1.27
C LYS A 282 21.03 -5.53 1.31
N TYR A 283 19.73 -5.61 1.61
CA TYR A 283 18.97 -6.84 1.60
C TYR A 283 19.05 -7.55 0.24
N SER A 284 18.87 -6.81 -0.83
CA SER A 284 18.79 -7.38 -2.18
C SER A 284 20.14 -7.48 -2.91
N LYS A 285 21.27 -7.27 -2.23
CA LYS A 285 22.61 -7.23 -2.87
C LYS A 285 22.97 -8.50 -3.63
N ASP A 286 22.51 -9.66 -3.13
CA ASP A 286 22.85 -10.99 -3.68
C ASP A 286 21.84 -11.47 -4.73
N TYR A 287 20.76 -10.73 -4.97
CA TYR A 287 19.83 -10.97 -6.09
C TYR A 287 20.44 -10.49 -7.41
N SER A 288 20.06 -11.14 -8.51
CA SER A 288 20.48 -10.72 -9.85
C SER A 288 19.99 -9.30 -10.18
N LYS A 289 20.62 -8.67 -11.19
CA LYS A 289 20.21 -7.33 -11.65
C LYS A 289 18.75 -7.29 -12.09
N SER A 290 18.27 -8.35 -12.75
CA SER A 290 16.87 -8.43 -13.20
C SER A 290 15.88 -8.60 -12.06
N GLU A 291 16.19 -9.40 -11.04
CA GLU A 291 15.34 -9.55 -9.86
C GLU A 291 15.26 -8.24 -9.05
N ARG A 292 16.39 -7.56 -8.89
CA ARG A 292 16.40 -6.25 -8.25
C ARG A 292 15.61 -5.23 -9.05
N ALA A 293 15.76 -5.18 -10.37
CA ALA A 293 14.98 -4.30 -11.21
C ALA A 293 13.47 -4.59 -11.08
N ALA A 294 13.08 -5.87 -11.03
CA ALA A 294 11.70 -6.27 -10.82
C ALA A 294 11.14 -5.69 -9.49
N MET A 295 11.82 -5.93 -8.37
CA MET A 295 11.34 -5.51 -7.04
C MET A 295 11.39 -4.00 -6.82
N PHE A 296 12.37 -3.27 -7.39
CA PHE A 296 12.50 -1.82 -7.22
C PHE A 296 11.68 -0.99 -8.20
N ARG A 297 11.31 -1.55 -9.37
CA ARG A 297 10.75 -0.76 -10.47
C ARG A 297 9.73 -1.51 -11.32
N ASP A 298 10.15 -2.61 -11.96
CA ASP A 298 9.41 -3.16 -13.10
C ASP A 298 8.04 -3.71 -12.70
N ASN A 299 7.93 -4.32 -11.52
CA ASN A 299 6.65 -4.82 -11.01
C ASN A 299 5.68 -3.67 -10.75
N ALA A 300 6.16 -2.54 -10.19
CA ALA A 300 5.31 -1.37 -9.98
C ALA A 300 4.89 -0.73 -11.31
N ILE A 301 5.80 -0.62 -12.29
CA ILE A 301 5.48 -0.13 -13.63
C ILE A 301 4.38 -0.99 -14.26
N ASN A 302 4.53 -2.31 -14.22
CA ASN A 302 3.60 -3.23 -14.86
C ASN A 302 2.24 -3.25 -14.16
N PHE A 303 2.22 -3.35 -12.84
CA PHE A 303 0.99 -3.44 -12.06
C PHE A 303 0.19 -2.14 -12.10
N TYR A 304 0.84 -1.02 -11.83
CA TYR A 304 0.20 0.31 -11.78
C TYR A 304 0.19 1.01 -13.14
N LYS A 305 0.60 0.33 -14.22
CA LYS A 305 0.62 0.86 -15.60
C LYS A 305 1.30 2.24 -15.65
N VAL A 306 2.42 2.39 -14.93
CA VAL A 306 3.21 3.63 -14.92
C VAL A 306 3.80 3.83 -16.30
N LYS A 307 3.54 4.99 -16.91
CA LYS A 307 4.20 5.34 -18.16
C LYS A 307 5.63 5.76 -17.87
N GLU A 308 6.59 5.18 -18.56
CA GLU A 308 7.97 5.66 -18.55
C GLU A 308 8.05 7.02 -19.24
N PHE A 309 8.89 7.93 -18.68
CA PHE A 309 9.09 9.27 -19.17
C PHE A 309 10.51 9.46 -19.67
#